data_f2f0eed926c17ca6887378ce9cff55a1
#
_entry.id   f2f0eed926c17ca6887378ce9cff55a1
#
_cell.length_a   1.000
_cell.length_b   1.000
_cell.length_c   1.000
_cell.angle_alpha   90.00
_cell.angle_beta   90.00
_cell.angle_gamma   90.00
#
_symmetry.space_group_name_H-M   'P 1'
#
loop_
_entity.id
_entity.type
_entity.pdbx_description
1 polymer ?
#
loop_
_entity_poly.entity_id
_entity_poly.type
_entity_poly.pdbx_seq_one_letter_code
_entity_poly.pdbx_strand_id
1 'polypeptide(L)'
;MIGRLNHVGVAVPSIEEAKATYRDLYGVPASAMTESRDMPEQGVRFAFVNVDNSQIELIEPLGDKSPILNFLEKNPKGGQHHVCFEVKDIYEARDAMKAKGATVLGEPRIGAHGTL
;
A
#
# COMPACT_ATOMS: atom_id res chain seq x y z
N MET A 1 5.44 5.78 -19.77
CA MET A 1 4.32 4.88 -19.45
C MET A 1 3.79 5.11 -18.04
N ILE A 2 4.63 5.07 -17.01
CA ILE A 2 4.21 5.40 -15.64
C ILE A 2 4.11 6.92 -15.47
N GLY A 3 3.11 7.33 -14.68
CA GLY A 3 2.89 8.74 -14.32
C GLY A 3 3.33 9.02 -12.88
N ARG A 4 2.43 9.66 -12.13
CA ARG A 4 2.70 10.02 -10.73
C ARG A 4 2.91 8.80 -9.84
N LEU A 5 3.77 8.97 -8.85
CA LEU A 5 3.80 8.06 -7.70
C LEU A 5 2.53 8.31 -6.87
N ASN A 6 1.63 7.32 -6.83
CA ASN A 6 0.41 7.41 -6.07
C ASN A 6 0.67 7.22 -4.58
N HIS A 7 1.35 6.13 -4.24
CA HIS A 7 1.71 5.86 -2.85
C HIS A 7 2.89 4.90 -2.74
N VAL A 8 3.45 4.86 -1.54
CA VAL A 8 4.40 3.83 -1.11
C VAL A 8 3.71 2.97 -0.06
N GLY A 9 3.65 1.67 -0.30
CA GLY A 9 3.05 0.73 0.65
C GLY A 9 4.08 0.26 1.66
N VAL A 10 3.75 0.37 2.93
CA VAL A 10 4.60 -0.03 4.04
C VAL A 10 3.84 -1.05 4.89
N ALA A 11 4.35 -2.28 4.92
CA ALA A 11 3.78 -3.31 5.77
C ALA A 11 4.25 -3.10 7.21
N VAL A 12 3.32 -3.17 8.15
CA VAL A 12 3.59 -2.97 9.57
C VAL A 12 2.86 -4.04 10.39
N PRO A 13 3.42 -4.44 11.54
CA PRO A 13 2.71 -5.35 12.43
C PRO A 13 1.49 -4.71 13.08
N SER A 14 1.49 -3.38 13.28
CA SER A 14 0.38 -2.65 13.87
C SER A 14 0.30 -1.26 13.27
N ILE A 15 -0.83 -0.93 12.65
CA ILE A 15 -1.10 0.40 12.11
C ILE A 15 -1.10 1.45 13.23
N GLU A 16 -1.69 1.13 14.38
CA GLU A 16 -1.76 2.07 15.49
C GLU A 16 -0.38 2.46 16.01
N GLU A 17 0.53 1.48 16.13
CA GLU A 17 1.91 1.75 16.51
C GLU A 17 2.66 2.55 15.45
N ALA A 18 2.44 2.22 14.18
CA ALA A 18 3.06 2.94 13.08
C ALA A 18 2.60 4.40 13.03
N LYS A 19 1.29 4.64 13.20
CA LYS A 19 0.75 6.01 13.27
C LYS A 19 1.38 6.80 14.40
N ALA A 20 1.56 6.17 15.56
CA ALA A 20 2.21 6.82 16.70
C ALA A 20 3.65 7.22 16.35
N THR A 21 4.37 6.37 15.66
CA THR A 21 5.74 6.66 15.20
C THR A 21 5.75 7.85 14.24
N TYR A 22 4.87 7.89 13.25
CA TYR A 22 4.79 9.01 12.31
C TYR A 22 4.43 10.31 13.01
N ARG A 23 3.52 10.26 13.98
CA ARG A 23 3.11 11.44 14.74
C ARG A 23 4.23 11.92 15.68
N ASP A 24 4.77 11.01 16.47
CA ASP A 24 5.65 11.38 17.59
C ASP A 24 7.10 11.56 17.16
N LEU A 25 7.57 10.75 16.20
CA LEU A 25 8.95 10.81 15.74
C LEU A 25 9.12 11.72 14.53
N TYR A 26 8.20 11.63 13.57
CA TYR A 26 8.32 12.38 12.31
C TYR A 26 7.48 13.65 12.27
N GLY A 27 6.68 13.91 13.30
CA GLY A 27 5.93 15.15 13.39
C GLY A 27 4.73 15.25 12.45
N VAL A 28 4.22 14.12 11.97
CA VAL A 28 3.03 14.14 11.10
C VAL A 28 1.79 14.39 11.97
N PRO A 29 0.98 15.43 11.64
CA PRO A 29 -0.22 15.69 12.43
C PRO A 29 -1.28 14.60 12.21
N ALA A 30 -2.08 14.37 13.24
CA ALA A 30 -3.15 13.39 13.18
C ALA A 30 -4.14 13.66 12.03
N SER A 31 -4.34 14.94 11.67
CA SER A 31 -5.21 15.33 10.57
C SER A 31 -4.72 14.88 9.20
N ALA A 32 -3.44 14.51 9.08
CA ALA A 32 -2.88 13.97 7.83
C ALA A 32 -2.98 12.46 7.74
N MET A 33 -3.54 11.80 8.75
CA MET A 33 -3.69 10.34 8.76
C MET A 33 -5.15 9.96 8.69
N THR A 34 -5.47 8.95 7.86
CA THR A 34 -6.84 8.44 7.77
C THR A 34 -7.09 7.40 8.85
N GLU A 35 -8.37 7.11 9.11
CA GLU A 35 -8.74 5.99 9.96
C GLU A 35 -8.43 4.67 9.27
N SER A 36 -8.18 3.63 10.05
CA SER A 36 -7.93 2.30 9.53
C SER A 36 -9.20 1.71 8.93
N ARG A 37 -9.07 1.00 7.82
CA ARG A 37 -10.16 0.32 7.12
C ARG A 37 -9.75 -1.10 6.80
N ASP A 38 -10.73 -2.00 6.83
CA ASP A 38 -10.52 -3.40 6.48
C ASP A 38 -10.74 -3.61 4.99
N MET A 39 -9.89 -4.42 4.38
CA MET A 39 -10.03 -4.86 3.01
C MET A 39 -9.87 -6.40 2.98
N PRO A 40 -10.94 -7.13 3.39
CA PRO A 40 -10.87 -8.58 3.55
C PRO A 40 -10.50 -9.32 2.28
N GLU A 41 -10.95 -8.84 1.12
CA GLU A 41 -10.66 -9.47 -0.17
C GLU A 41 -9.17 -9.44 -0.53
N GLN A 42 -8.40 -8.56 0.09
CA GLN A 42 -6.95 -8.51 -0.07
C GLN A 42 -6.20 -8.97 1.19
N GLY A 43 -6.94 -9.32 2.25
CA GLY A 43 -6.34 -9.82 3.49
C GLY A 43 -5.56 -8.77 4.26
N VAL A 44 -5.91 -7.50 4.14
CA VAL A 44 -5.20 -6.42 4.82
C VAL A 44 -6.15 -5.42 5.46
N ARG A 45 -5.66 -4.77 6.50
CA ARG A 45 -6.19 -3.51 7.03
C ARG A 45 -5.24 -2.42 6.59
N PHE A 46 -5.76 -1.25 6.25
CA PHE A 46 -4.92 -0.18 5.73
C PHE A 46 -5.32 1.18 6.31
N ALA A 47 -4.36 2.10 6.28
CA ALA A 47 -4.57 3.52 6.56
C ALA A 47 -3.56 4.32 5.74
N PHE A 48 -3.87 5.58 5.48
CA PHE A 48 -2.97 6.46 4.74
C PHE A 48 -2.38 7.54 5.65
N VAL A 49 -1.11 7.83 5.42
CA VAL A 49 -0.43 9.00 5.95
C VAL A 49 -0.14 9.91 4.77
N ASN A 50 -0.74 11.09 4.76
CA ASN A 50 -0.55 12.06 3.68
C ASN A 50 0.71 12.87 3.92
N VAL A 51 1.59 12.89 2.94
CA VAL A 51 2.76 13.76 2.91
C VAL A 51 2.63 14.73 1.74
N ASP A 52 3.50 15.74 1.66
CA ASP A 52 3.33 16.85 0.72
C ASP A 52 3.22 16.41 -0.75
N ASN A 53 3.92 15.36 -1.15
CA ASN A 53 4.03 14.96 -2.55
C ASN A 53 3.49 13.57 -2.86
N SER A 54 2.97 12.85 -1.88
CA SER A 54 2.44 11.50 -2.10
C SER A 54 1.69 11.03 -0.85
N GLN A 55 1.49 9.72 -0.75
CA GLN A 55 0.90 9.07 0.41
C GLN A 55 1.71 7.85 0.81
N ILE A 56 1.76 7.59 2.11
CA ILE A 56 2.23 6.32 2.64
C ILE A 56 1.00 5.49 2.97
N GLU A 57 0.90 4.30 2.41
CA GLU A 57 -0.15 3.35 2.78
C GLU A 57 0.40 2.37 3.80
N LEU A 58 -0.10 2.46 5.03
CA LEU A 58 0.25 1.49 6.07
C LEU A 58 -0.69 0.30 5.92
N ILE A 59 -0.11 -0.89 5.83
CA ILE A 59 -0.89 -2.13 5.74
C ILE A 59 -0.49 -3.09 6.84
N GLU A 60 -1.48 -3.72 7.47
CA GLU A 60 -1.27 -4.77 8.44
C GLU A 60 -2.08 -6.01 8.05
N PRO A 61 -1.67 -7.21 8.50
CA PRO A 61 -2.40 -8.43 8.16
C PRO A 61 -3.82 -8.41 8.70
N LEU A 62 -4.76 -8.87 7.88
CA LEU A 62 -6.14 -9.11 8.29
C LEU A 62 -6.42 -10.60 8.05
N GLY A 63 -6.53 -11.36 9.14
CA GLY A 63 -6.76 -12.79 9.07
C GLY A 63 -5.48 -13.61 8.92
N ASP A 64 -5.64 -14.93 9.04
CA ASP A 64 -4.52 -15.89 9.10
C ASP A 64 -3.87 -16.16 7.74
N LYS A 65 -4.54 -15.76 6.67
CA LYS A 65 -4.09 -16.03 5.30
C LYS A 65 -3.67 -14.77 4.55
N SER A 66 -3.34 -13.72 5.29
CA SER A 66 -2.92 -12.46 4.67
C SER A 66 -1.66 -12.66 3.83
N PRO A 67 -1.64 -12.09 2.59
CA PRO A 67 -0.47 -12.21 1.73
C PRO A 67 0.77 -11.50 2.27
N ILE A 68 0.62 -10.58 3.25
CA ILE A 68 1.77 -9.88 3.83
C ILE A 68 2.37 -10.57 5.06
N LEU A 69 1.79 -11.68 5.51
CA LEU A 69 2.35 -12.43 6.66
C LEU A 69 3.76 -12.92 6.40
N ASN A 70 4.04 -13.44 5.21
CA ASN A 70 5.39 -13.88 4.85
C ASN A 70 6.38 -12.72 4.84
N PHE A 71 5.95 -11.56 4.38
CA PHE A 71 6.79 -10.37 4.38
C PHE A 71 7.16 -9.99 5.82
N LEU A 72 6.18 -9.96 6.72
CA LEU A 72 6.41 -9.59 8.11
C LEU A 72 7.21 -10.65 8.88
N GLU A 73 7.11 -11.91 8.49
CA GLU A 73 7.96 -12.96 9.07
C GLU A 73 9.43 -12.67 8.81
N LYS A 74 9.76 -12.21 7.61
CA LYS A 74 11.13 -11.85 7.23
C LYS A 74 11.51 -10.43 7.68
N ASN A 75 10.55 -9.59 7.97
CA ASN A 75 10.73 -8.20 8.37
C ASN A 75 9.84 -7.90 9.57
N PRO A 76 10.19 -8.41 10.78
CA PRO A 76 9.28 -8.34 11.93
C PRO A 76 8.89 -6.93 12.37
N LYS A 77 9.71 -5.94 12.06
CA LYS A 77 9.42 -4.54 12.37
C LYS A 77 8.70 -3.81 11.24
N GLY A 78 8.38 -4.54 10.17
CA GLY A 78 7.78 -3.97 8.98
C GLY A 78 8.82 -3.45 8.00
N GLY A 79 8.36 -2.80 6.94
CA GLY A 79 9.20 -2.23 5.93
C GLY A 79 8.43 -1.90 4.66
N GLN A 80 9.11 -1.27 3.71
CA GLN A 80 8.52 -0.95 2.43
C GLN A 80 8.16 -2.24 1.69
N HIS A 81 6.89 -2.33 1.31
CA HIS A 81 6.35 -3.52 0.65
C HIS A 81 6.18 -3.29 -0.85
N HIS A 82 5.69 -2.13 -1.26
CA HIS A 82 5.45 -1.85 -2.66
C HIS A 82 5.39 -0.36 -2.94
N VAL A 83 5.49 -0.02 -4.23
CA VAL A 83 5.19 1.32 -4.73
C VAL A 83 4.05 1.23 -5.72
N CYS A 84 3.25 2.27 -5.82
CA CYS A 84 2.13 2.34 -6.74
C CYS A 84 2.25 3.58 -7.61
N PHE A 85 2.30 3.37 -8.91
CA PHE A 85 2.32 4.44 -9.90
C PHE A 85 1.00 4.53 -10.63
N GLU A 86 0.62 5.74 -11.01
CA GLU A 86 -0.54 5.98 -11.84
C GLU A 86 -0.19 5.77 -13.31
N VAL A 87 -1.13 5.26 -14.08
CA VAL A 87 -1.04 5.13 -15.52
C VAL A 87 -2.34 5.63 -16.15
N LYS A 88 -2.29 6.01 -17.44
CA LYS A 88 -3.48 6.50 -18.12
C LYS A 88 -4.53 5.42 -18.33
N ASP A 89 -4.09 4.22 -18.70
CA ASP A 89 -4.95 3.07 -18.95
C ASP A 89 -4.28 1.84 -18.37
N ILE A 90 -4.89 1.28 -17.33
CA ILE A 90 -4.31 0.14 -16.61
C ILE A 90 -4.21 -1.11 -17.49
N TYR A 91 -5.17 -1.31 -18.39
CA TYR A 91 -5.17 -2.48 -19.27
C TYR A 91 -4.07 -2.37 -20.32
N GLU A 92 -3.90 -1.20 -20.90
CA GLU A 92 -2.83 -0.92 -21.84
C GLU A 92 -1.45 -1.04 -21.17
N ALA A 93 -1.30 -0.48 -19.99
CA ALA A 93 -0.06 -0.57 -19.22
C ALA A 93 0.27 -2.01 -18.85
N ARG A 94 -0.72 -2.79 -18.42
CA ARG A 94 -0.56 -4.21 -18.12
C ARG A 94 -0.03 -4.96 -19.33
N ASP A 95 -0.67 -4.78 -20.47
CA ASP A 95 -0.31 -5.50 -21.68
C ASP A 95 1.08 -5.11 -22.17
N ALA A 96 1.42 -3.82 -22.12
CA ALA A 96 2.73 -3.34 -22.54
C ALA A 96 3.85 -3.86 -21.63
N MET A 97 3.63 -3.86 -20.32
CA MET A 97 4.61 -4.38 -19.37
C MET A 97 4.80 -5.89 -19.50
N LYS A 98 3.70 -6.61 -19.68
CA LYS A 98 3.72 -8.06 -19.86
C LYS A 98 4.51 -8.43 -21.13
N ALA A 99 4.31 -7.70 -22.22
CA ALA A 99 5.05 -7.90 -23.47
C ALA A 99 6.55 -7.69 -23.29
N LYS A 100 6.96 -6.87 -22.32
CA LYS A 100 8.36 -6.60 -22.00
C LYS A 100 8.94 -7.52 -20.92
N GLY A 101 8.19 -8.52 -20.49
CA GLY A 101 8.68 -9.54 -19.57
C GLY A 101 8.26 -9.36 -18.10
N ALA A 102 7.42 -8.39 -17.80
CA ALA A 102 6.92 -8.23 -16.42
C ALA A 102 5.94 -9.35 -16.06
N THR A 103 5.97 -9.78 -14.81
CA THR A 103 5.02 -10.74 -14.28
C THR A 103 3.76 -10.01 -13.83
N VAL A 104 2.62 -10.42 -14.37
CA VAL A 104 1.31 -9.86 -14.01
C VAL A 104 0.62 -10.82 -13.04
N LEU A 105 0.31 -10.34 -11.83
CA LEU A 105 -0.20 -11.19 -10.75
C LEU A 105 -1.72 -11.39 -10.77
N GLY A 106 -2.44 -10.69 -11.63
CA GLY A 106 -3.89 -10.84 -11.72
C GLY A 106 -4.52 -9.75 -12.56
N GLU A 107 -5.84 -9.77 -12.61
CA GLU A 107 -6.58 -8.75 -13.34
C GLU A 107 -6.63 -7.44 -12.55
N PRO A 108 -6.73 -6.29 -13.25
CA PRO A 108 -6.94 -5.01 -12.58
C PRO A 108 -8.17 -5.04 -11.71
N ARG A 109 -8.07 -4.45 -10.53
CA ARG A 109 -9.16 -4.41 -9.55
C ARG A 109 -9.17 -3.07 -8.83
N ILE A 110 -10.29 -2.76 -8.19
CA ILE A 110 -10.43 -1.54 -7.41
C ILE A 110 -9.60 -1.66 -6.14
N GLY A 111 -8.69 -0.71 -5.92
CA GLY A 111 -7.85 -0.64 -4.74
C GLY A 111 -8.44 0.23 -3.63
N ALA A 112 -7.59 0.58 -2.66
CA ALA A 112 -7.98 1.34 -1.47
C ALA A 112 -8.53 2.73 -1.78
N HIS A 113 -8.15 3.31 -2.92
CA HIS A 113 -8.63 4.62 -3.36
C HIS A 113 -9.97 4.57 -4.14
N GLY A 114 -10.54 3.40 -4.35
CA GLY A 114 -11.75 3.23 -5.14
C GLY A 114 -11.54 3.35 -6.65
N THR A 115 -10.32 3.27 -7.12
CA THR A 115 -9.95 3.32 -8.54
C THR A 115 -9.17 2.06 -8.96
N LEU A 116 -9.14 1.81 -10.26
CA LEU A 116 -8.40 0.66 -10.81
C LEU A 116 -6.87 0.80 -10.66
#